data_3009af5d579f6bd58832765645427c14
#
_entry.id   3009af5d579f6bd58832765645427c14
#
_cell.length_a   1.000
_cell.length_b   1.000
_cell.length_c   1.000
_cell.angle_alpha   90.00
_cell.angle_beta   90.00
_cell.angle_gamma   90.00
#
_symmetry.space_group_name_H-M   'P 1'
#
loop_
_entity.id
_entity.type
_entity.pdbx_description
1 polymer ?
#
loop_
_entity_poly.entity_id
_entity_poly.type
_entity_poly.pdbx_seq_one_letter_code
_entity_poly.pdbx_strand_id
1 'polypeptide(L)'
;GKTLVGLLIGEYRRRKNKEKVLFLCPTNQLVHQVVEQANSKYGLKAIAFCGKQKNYLQKEKSSFLMAEAIGVTTYSSFFATNSFFKDVDILIMDDVHSCEEYIISNWSIQIDSENDTIVFSEIVELLRPFISETDYKYLLEDEYSPDLVSWCNMLPMPLVIKKINEIQTILQHSLKKGTSNYY
;
A
#
# COMPACT_ATOMS: atom_id res chain seq x y z
N GLY A 1 -16.16 -18.36 -6.61
CA GLY A 1 -16.33 -17.04 -6.66
C GLY A 1 -15.27 -16.13 -7.22
N LYS A 2 -15.05 -15.02 -6.56
CA LYS A 2 -14.19 -13.90 -7.04
C LYS A 2 -12.76 -14.33 -7.35
N THR A 3 -12.15 -15.14 -6.47
CA THR A 3 -10.78 -15.65 -6.62
C THR A 3 -10.58 -16.42 -7.92
N LEU A 4 -11.53 -17.30 -8.29
CA LEU A 4 -11.46 -18.04 -9.55
C LEU A 4 -11.48 -17.11 -10.75
N VAL A 5 -12.36 -16.11 -10.77
CA VAL A 5 -12.44 -15.13 -11.86
C VAL A 5 -11.10 -14.39 -12.02
N GLY A 6 -10.51 -13.92 -10.93
CA GLY A 6 -9.20 -13.29 -10.95
C GLY A 6 -8.10 -14.21 -11.50
N LEU A 7 -8.04 -15.45 -11.02
CA LEU A 7 -7.10 -16.46 -11.51
C LEU A 7 -7.25 -16.76 -13.00
N LEU A 8 -8.49 -16.86 -13.51
CA LEU A 8 -8.75 -17.11 -14.93
C LEU A 8 -8.35 -15.93 -15.82
N ILE A 9 -8.62 -14.70 -15.38
CA ILE A 9 -8.17 -13.49 -16.08
C ILE A 9 -6.63 -13.46 -16.13
N GLY A 10 -5.98 -13.71 -14.99
CA GLY A 10 -4.52 -13.77 -14.91
C GLY A 10 -3.93 -14.86 -15.82
N GLU A 11 -4.50 -16.06 -15.80
CA GLU A 11 -4.07 -17.17 -16.63
C GLU A 11 -4.22 -16.88 -18.12
N TYR A 12 -5.33 -16.27 -18.52
CA TYR A 12 -5.54 -15.83 -19.91
C TYR A 12 -4.45 -14.85 -20.36
N ARG A 13 -4.18 -13.83 -19.57
CA ARG A 13 -3.15 -12.82 -19.86
C ARG A 13 -1.75 -13.45 -19.92
N ARG A 14 -1.44 -14.28 -18.94
CA ARG A 14 -0.17 -15.01 -18.86
C ARG A 14 0.09 -15.86 -20.10
N ARG A 15 -0.92 -16.65 -20.53
CA ARG A 15 -0.78 -17.52 -21.70
C ARG A 15 -0.72 -16.76 -23.01
N LYS A 16 -1.58 -15.77 -23.17
CA LYS A 16 -1.70 -15.01 -24.42
C LYS A 16 -0.51 -14.10 -24.66
N ASN A 17 -0.08 -13.36 -23.65
CA ASN A 17 0.86 -12.26 -23.79
C ASN A 17 2.22 -12.55 -23.12
N LYS A 18 2.38 -13.68 -22.43
CA LYS A 18 3.56 -13.98 -21.59
C LYS A 18 3.80 -12.96 -20.47
N GLU A 19 2.70 -12.42 -19.94
CA GLU A 19 2.75 -11.46 -18.85
C GLU A 19 2.98 -12.13 -17.49
N LYS A 20 3.81 -11.53 -16.65
CA LYS A 20 4.04 -11.95 -15.27
C LYS A 20 2.84 -11.53 -14.42
N VAL A 21 2.09 -12.50 -13.96
CA VAL A 21 0.87 -12.28 -13.17
C VAL A 21 1.14 -12.56 -11.71
N LEU A 22 0.81 -11.59 -10.85
CA LEU A 22 0.90 -11.71 -9.41
C LEU A 22 -0.48 -11.54 -8.78
N PHE A 23 -0.86 -12.51 -7.94
CA PHE A 23 -2.08 -12.49 -7.14
C PHE A 23 -1.73 -12.16 -5.69
N LEU A 24 -2.33 -11.12 -5.14
CA LEU A 24 -2.08 -10.65 -3.78
C LEU A 24 -3.19 -11.09 -2.82
N CYS A 25 -2.78 -11.59 -1.68
CA CYS A 25 -3.66 -11.99 -0.58
C CYS A 25 -3.32 -11.23 0.71
N PRO A 26 -4.28 -11.04 1.62
CA PRO A 26 -4.03 -10.43 2.93
C PRO A 26 -3.09 -11.25 3.82
N THR A 27 -3.16 -12.57 3.78
CA THR A 27 -2.43 -13.45 4.70
C THR A 27 -1.74 -14.61 3.99
N ASN A 28 -0.68 -15.16 4.62
CA ASN A 28 0.00 -16.35 4.11
C ASN A 28 -0.93 -17.59 4.02
N GLN A 29 -1.89 -17.68 4.92
CA GLN A 29 -2.88 -18.77 4.88
C GLN A 29 -3.71 -18.72 3.61
N LEU A 30 -4.18 -17.53 3.22
CA LEU A 30 -4.91 -17.32 1.98
C LEU A 30 -4.04 -17.56 0.76
N VAL A 31 -2.76 -17.18 0.78
CA VAL A 31 -1.81 -17.51 -0.31
C VAL A 31 -1.78 -19.03 -0.55
N HIS A 32 -1.59 -19.82 0.50
CA HIS A 32 -1.56 -21.28 0.36
C HIS A 32 -2.91 -21.84 -0.13
N GLN A 33 -4.02 -21.35 0.38
CA GLN A 33 -5.36 -21.76 -0.03
C GLN A 33 -5.62 -21.45 -1.53
N VAL A 34 -5.23 -20.26 -2.01
CA VAL A 34 -5.37 -19.87 -3.41
C VAL A 34 -4.53 -20.77 -4.30
N VAL A 35 -3.27 -21.04 -3.93
CA VAL A 35 -2.36 -21.89 -4.70
C VAL A 35 -2.87 -23.33 -4.75
N GLU A 36 -3.33 -23.88 -3.63
CA GLU A 36 -3.94 -25.23 -3.59
C GLU A 36 -5.16 -25.32 -4.48
N GLN A 37 -6.08 -24.35 -4.41
CA GLN A 37 -7.27 -24.33 -5.27
C GLN A 37 -6.91 -24.18 -6.75
N ALA A 38 -5.97 -23.29 -7.07
CA ALA A 38 -5.49 -23.09 -8.43
C ALA A 38 -4.95 -24.38 -9.04
N ASN A 39 -4.04 -25.05 -8.32
CA ASN A 39 -3.35 -26.23 -8.82
C ASN A 39 -4.24 -27.49 -8.80
N SER A 40 -5.00 -27.73 -7.71
CA SER A 40 -5.75 -28.98 -7.54
C SER A 40 -7.14 -28.96 -8.16
N LYS A 41 -7.85 -27.82 -8.08
CA LYS A 41 -9.23 -27.74 -8.55
C LYS A 41 -9.39 -27.14 -9.93
N TYR A 42 -8.53 -26.16 -10.29
CA TYR A 42 -8.69 -25.40 -11.53
C TYR A 42 -7.69 -25.76 -12.62
N GLY A 43 -6.71 -26.64 -12.30
CA GLY A 43 -5.67 -27.05 -13.25
C GLY A 43 -4.79 -25.89 -13.72
N LEU A 44 -4.68 -24.84 -12.92
CA LEU A 44 -3.82 -23.67 -13.17
C LEU A 44 -2.46 -23.90 -12.52
N LYS A 45 -1.40 -23.31 -13.07
CA LYS A 45 -0.09 -23.36 -12.46
C LYS A 45 0.16 -22.12 -11.60
N ALA A 46 0.06 -22.25 -10.29
CA ALA A 46 0.29 -21.18 -9.33
C ALA A 46 1.41 -21.56 -8.32
N ILE A 47 2.19 -20.57 -7.89
CA ILE A 47 3.31 -20.71 -6.97
C ILE A 47 3.11 -19.78 -5.78
N ALA A 48 3.25 -20.31 -4.55
CA ALA A 48 3.21 -19.52 -3.32
C ALA A 48 4.58 -18.92 -3.02
N PHE A 49 4.63 -17.61 -2.87
CA PHE A 49 5.80 -16.87 -2.41
C PHE A 49 5.53 -16.32 -1.01
N CYS A 50 5.86 -17.10 0.03
CA CYS A 50 5.65 -16.77 1.43
C CYS A 50 6.96 -16.62 2.20
N GLY A 51 6.96 -15.74 3.21
CA GLY A 51 8.11 -15.53 4.07
C GLY A 51 9.23 -14.70 3.44
N LYS A 52 10.47 -14.93 3.91
CA LYS A 52 11.61 -14.10 3.47
C LYS A 52 11.99 -14.43 2.03
N GLN A 53 12.13 -13.42 1.19
CA GLN A 53 12.48 -13.51 -0.24
C GLN A 53 13.74 -14.33 -0.53
N LYS A 54 14.75 -14.32 0.37
CA LYS A 54 15.95 -15.13 0.25
C LYS A 54 15.70 -16.65 0.25
N ASN A 55 14.54 -17.06 0.80
CA ASN A 55 14.17 -18.47 0.92
C ASN A 55 13.35 -18.97 -0.28
N TYR A 56 12.98 -18.10 -1.22
CA TYR A 56 12.25 -18.52 -2.42
C TYR A 56 13.13 -19.42 -3.29
N LEU A 57 12.60 -20.57 -3.68
CA LEU A 57 13.34 -21.53 -4.51
C LEU A 57 13.68 -20.93 -5.88
N GLN A 58 14.90 -21.12 -6.35
CA GLN A 58 15.35 -20.56 -7.63
C GLN A 58 14.49 -21.02 -8.81
N LYS A 59 14.06 -22.28 -8.80
CA LYS A 59 13.17 -22.84 -9.81
C LYS A 59 11.82 -22.10 -9.87
N GLU A 60 11.25 -21.75 -8.70
CA GLU A 60 9.99 -21.03 -8.58
C GLU A 60 10.13 -19.60 -9.07
N LYS A 61 11.22 -18.92 -8.68
CA LYS A 61 11.55 -17.58 -9.18
C LYS A 61 11.65 -17.57 -10.71
N SER A 62 12.38 -18.50 -11.28
CA SER A 62 12.54 -18.62 -12.74
C SER A 62 11.20 -18.88 -13.43
N SER A 63 10.40 -19.79 -12.91
CA SER A 63 9.07 -20.10 -13.48
C SER A 63 8.14 -18.89 -13.47
N PHE A 64 8.16 -18.08 -12.41
CA PHE A 64 7.41 -16.82 -12.32
C PHE A 64 7.93 -15.77 -13.31
N LEU A 65 9.24 -15.53 -13.33
CA LEU A 65 9.87 -14.53 -14.19
C LEU A 65 9.69 -14.84 -15.69
N MET A 66 9.61 -16.11 -16.05
CA MET A 66 9.33 -16.56 -17.41
C MET A 66 7.82 -16.63 -17.73
N ALA A 67 6.97 -16.12 -16.86
CA ALA A 67 5.52 -16.19 -16.99
C ALA A 67 4.98 -17.61 -17.22
N GLU A 68 5.62 -18.63 -16.61
CA GLU A 68 5.18 -20.02 -16.68
C GLU A 68 4.18 -20.40 -15.58
N ALA A 69 4.05 -19.57 -14.55
CA ALA A 69 3.13 -19.74 -13.43
C ALA A 69 2.62 -18.40 -12.92
N ILE A 70 1.44 -18.39 -12.32
CA ILE A 70 0.93 -17.25 -11.56
C ILE A 70 1.66 -17.22 -10.21
N GLY A 71 2.27 -16.09 -9.84
CA GLY A 71 2.79 -15.87 -8.51
C GLY A 71 1.64 -15.52 -7.55
N VAL A 72 1.67 -16.06 -6.34
CA VAL A 72 0.72 -15.68 -5.28
C VAL A 72 1.52 -15.29 -4.04
N THR A 73 1.27 -14.12 -3.49
CA THR A 73 1.99 -13.60 -2.33
C THR A 73 1.11 -12.69 -1.47
N THR A 74 1.66 -12.17 -0.38
CA THR A 74 0.95 -11.22 0.49
C THR A 74 1.21 -9.77 0.08
N TYR A 75 0.32 -8.86 0.49
CA TYR A 75 0.54 -7.41 0.37
C TYR A 75 1.87 -6.98 0.97
N SER A 76 2.22 -7.48 2.15
CA SER A 76 3.47 -7.15 2.83
C SER A 76 4.72 -7.53 2.02
N SER A 77 4.68 -8.65 1.31
CA SER A 77 5.79 -9.08 0.45
C SER A 77 5.89 -8.24 -0.82
N PHE A 78 4.76 -7.82 -1.38
CA PHE A 78 4.71 -6.99 -2.58
C PHE A 78 5.16 -5.55 -2.29
N PHE A 79 4.63 -4.92 -1.24
CA PHE A 79 4.94 -3.54 -0.87
C PHE A 79 6.26 -3.36 -0.09
N ALA A 80 7.02 -4.44 0.15
CA ALA A 80 8.33 -4.33 0.77
C ALA A 80 9.30 -3.48 -0.07
N THR A 81 10.13 -2.67 0.57
CA THR A 81 11.08 -1.73 -0.08
C THR A 81 11.94 -2.39 -1.17
N ASN A 82 12.36 -3.63 -0.94
CA ASN A 82 13.17 -4.42 -1.88
C ASN A 82 12.41 -5.66 -2.37
N SER A 83 11.16 -5.47 -2.80
CA SER A 83 10.33 -6.57 -3.29
C SER A 83 10.93 -7.25 -4.52
N PHE A 84 10.86 -8.58 -4.57
CA PHE A 84 11.16 -9.40 -5.74
C PHE A 84 10.21 -9.12 -6.92
N PHE A 85 9.04 -8.57 -6.63
CA PHE A 85 7.93 -8.43 -7.58
C PHE A 85 7.87 -7.04 -8.24
N LYS A 86 9.00 -6.32 -8.36
CA LYS A 86 9.02 -4.94 -8.89
C LYS A 86 8.50 -4.82 -10.34
N ASP A 87 8.74 -5.87 -11.15
CA ASP A 87 8.47 -5.84 -12.59
C ASP A 87 7.33 -6.78 -12.98
N VAL A 88 6.22 -6.78 -12.22
CA VAL A 88 5.01 -7.52 -12.62
C VAL A 88 4.22 -6.74 -13.66
N ASP A 89 3.64 -7.49 -14.62
CA ASP A 89 2.83 -6.90 -15.68
C ASP A 89 1.36 -6.81 -15.29
N ILE A 90 0.87 -7.78 -14.51
CA ILE A 90 -0.53 -7.87 -14.04
C ILE A 90 -0.55 -8.10 -12.53
N LEU A 91 -1.27 -7.22 -11.85
CA LEU A 91 -1.53 -7.33 -10.42
C LEU A 91 -3.02 -7.61 -10.19
N ILE A 92 -3.31 -8.69 -9.46
CA ILE A 92 -4.66 -9.04 -9.04
C ILE A 92 -4.70 -8.97 -7.52
N MET A 93 -5.59 -8.13 -6.99
CA MET A 93 -5.73 -7.93 -5.56
C MET A 93 -7.00 -8.61 -5.05
N ASP A 94 -6.85 -9.51 -4.10
CA ASP A 94 -7.96 -10.10 -3.36
C ASP A 94 -8.18 -9.29 -2.08
N ASP A 95 -9.41 -8.89 -1.81
CA ASP A 95 -9.77 -8.04 -0.67
C ASP A 95 -8.99 -6.71 -0.61
N VAL A 96 -9.32 -5.81 -1.52
CA VAL A 96 -8.65 -4.49 -1.64
C VAL A 96 -8.73 -3.65 -0.36
N HIS A 97 -9.78 -3.83 0.47
CA HIS A 97 -9.90 -3.10 1.74
C HIS A 97 -8.76 -3.46 2.71
N SER A 98 -8.40 -4.74 2.80
CA SER A 98 -7.23 -5.15 3.59
C SER A 98 -5.92 -4.60 3.03
N CYS A 99 -5.84 -4.36 1.73
CA CYS A 99 -4.70 -3.69 1.11
C CYS A 99 -4.61 -2.22 1.53
N GLU A 100 -5.74 -1.52 1.55
CA GLU A 100 -5.82 -0.12 1.96
C GLU A 100 -5.32 0.06 3.40
N GLU A 101 -5.83 -0.74 4.34
CA GLU A 101 -5.38 -0.73 5.74
C GLU A 101 -3.87 -0.99 5.86
N TYR A 102 -3.35 -1.94 5.10
CA TYR A 102 -1.92 -2.25 5.07
C TYR A 102 -1.09 -1.06 4.56
N ILE A 103 -1.52 -0.40 3.49
CA ILE A 103 -0.83 0.77 2.92
C ILE A 103 -0.86 1.91 3.93
N ILE A 104 -2.01 2.21 4.52
CA ILE A 104 -2.16 3.27 5.52
C ILE A 104 -1.22 3.03 6.69
N SER A 105 -1.17 1.82 7.25
CA SER A 105 -0.35 1.52 8.42
C SER A 105 1.16 1.58 8.20
N ASN A 106 1.64 1.30 6.97
CA ASN A 106 3.07 1.17 6.68
C ASN A 106 3.64 2.27 5.77
N TRP A 107 2.77 3.02 5.07
CA TRP A 107 3.18 4.02 4.07
C TRP A 107 2.54 5.38 4.28
N SER A 108 1.96 5.63 5.46
CA SER A 108 1.48 6.94 5.86
C SER A 108 2.49 7.63 6.80
N ILE A 109 2.47 8.94 6.77
CA ILE A 109 3.15 9.78 7.76
C ILE A 109 2.06 10.34 8.66
N GLN A 110 2.19 10.12 9.95
CA GLN A 110 1.34 10.73 10.96
C GLN A 110 2.09 11.91 11.59
N ILE A 111 1.45 13.06 11.61
CA ILE A 111 1.98 14.29 12.20
C ILE A 111 1.01 14.69 13.29
N ASP A 112 1.50 14.72 14.50
CA ASP A 112 0.72 14.99 15.70
C ASP A 112 0.85 16.45 16.12
N SER A 113 -0.29 17.12 16.43
CA SER A 113 -0.29 18.55 16.80
C SER A 113 0.43 18.82 18.10
N GLU A 114 0.45 17.86 19.04
CA GLU A 114 1.11 18.03 20.35
C GLU A 114 2.60 17.72 20.28
N ASN A 115 2.96 16.63 19.59
CA ASN A 115 4.35 16.16 19.52
C ASN A 115 5.16 16.81 18.40
N ASP A 116 4.51 17.18 17.29
CA ASP A 116 5.14 17.73 16.08
C ASP A 116 4.67 19.15 15.75
N THR A 117 4.37 19.96 16.76
CA THR A 117 3.68 21.27 16.67
C THR A 117 4.18 22.15 15.52
N ILE A 118 5.49 22.28 15.33
CA ILE A 118 6.08 23.15 14.28
C ILE A 118 5.76 22.59 12.89
N VAL A 119 5.98 21.30 12.67
CA VAL A 119 5.73 20.62 11.38
C VAL A 119 4.25 20.62 11.08
N PHE A 120 3.42 20.34 12.09
CA PHE A 120 1.97 20.36 11.99
C PHE A 120 1.47 21.73 11.52
N SER A 121 1.86 22.81 12.20
CA SER A 121 1.45 24.18 11.85
C SER A 121 1.94 24.60 10.46
N GLU A 122 3.20 24.30 10.10
CA GLU A 122 3.74 24.60 8.75
C GLU A 122 2.96 23.87 7.65
N ILE A 123 2.55 22.61 7.87
CA ILE A 123 1.76 21.84 6.90
C ILE A 123 0.31 22.36 6.84
N VAL A 124 -0.31 22.67 7.97
CA VAL A 124 -1.66 23.27 8.00
C VAL A 124 -1.67 24.61 7.24
N GLU A 125 -0.70 25.48 7.46
CA GLU A 125 -0.57 26.74 6.72
C GLU A 125 -0.36 26.52 5.21
N LEU A 126 0.48 25.57 4.84
CA LEU A 126 0.71 25.22 3.45
C LEU A 126 -0.55 24.72 2.75
N LEU A 127 -1.39 23.99 3.45
CA LEU A 127 -2.63 23.40 2.96
C LEU A 127 -3.85 24.31 3.14
N ARG A 128 -3.72 25.45 3.82
CA ARG A 128 -4.80 26.41 4.07
C ARG A 128 -5.66 26.75 2.86
N PRO A 129 -5.10 26.96 1.63
CA PRO A 129 -5.92 27.26 0.46
C PRO A 129 -6.87 26.13 0.03
N PHE A 130 -6.70 24.92 0.57
CA PHE A 130 -7.45 23.72 0.20
C PHE A 130 -8.39 23.21 1.30
N ILE A 131 -8.40 23.86 2.46
CA ILE A 131 -9.25 23.53 3.60
C ILE A 131 -10.25 24.67 3.85
N SER A 132 -11.40 24.32 4.43
CA SER A 132 -12.38 25.33 4.79
C SER A 132 -11.89 26.18 5.98
N GLU A 133 -12.43 27.39 6.13
CA GLU A 133 -12.12 28.24 7.27
C GLU A 133 -12.49 27.60 8.62
N THR A 134 -13.56 26.80 8.62
CA THR A 134 -13.97 26.02 9.79
C THR A 134 -12.95 24.94 10.13
N ASP A 135 -12.53 24.16 9.12
CA ASP A 135 -11.54 23.08 9.33
C ASP A 135 -10.18 23.67 9.77
N TYR A 136 -9.79 24.81 9.19
CA TYR A 136 -8.56 25.50 9.58
C TYR A 136 -8.57 25.92 11.04
N LYS A 137 -9.68 26.45 11.53
CA LYS A 137 -9.85 26.80 12.96
C LYS A 137 -9.76 25.56 13.85
N TYR A 138 -10.40 24.46 13.48
CA TYR A 138 -10.30 23.20 14.22
C TYR A 138 -8.88 22.64 14.31
N LEU A 139 -8.06 22.85 13.29
CA LEU A 139 -6.69 22.36 13.28
C LEU A 139 -5.71 23.22 14.12
N LEU A 140 -5.98 24.52 14.29
CA LEU A 140 -5.05 25.44 14.94
C LEU A 140 -5.56 26.02 16.28
N GLU A 141 -6.86 25.95 16.57
CA GLU A 141 -7.43 26.48 17.81
C GLU A 141 -7.54 25.37 18.86
N ASP A 142 -6.93 25.59 20.03
CA ASP A 142 -6.99 24.72 21.22
C ASP A 142 -8.36 24.67 21.91
N GLU A 143 -9.43 25.13 21.28
CA GLU A 143 -10.77 25.01 21.84
C GLU A 143 -11.24 23.54 21.74
N TYR A 144 -11.00 22.82 22.82
CA TYR A 144 -11.51 21.46 23.04
C TYR A 144 -13.05 21.46 23.02
N SER A 145 -13.63 21.24 21.84
CA SER A 145 -15.05 20.94 21.70
C SER A 145 -15.24 19.42 21.76
N PRO A 146 -16.15 18.90 22.61
CA PRO A 146 -16.45 17.46 22.64
C PRO A 146 -16.86 16.88 21.29
N ASP A 147 -17.36 17.72 20.38
CA ASP A 147 -17.75 17.32 19.02
C ASP A 147 -16.55 17.08 18.09
N LEU A 148 -15.34 17.50 18.47
CA LEU A 148 -14.10 17.32 17.69
C LEU A 148 -13.54 15.90 17.76
N VAL A 149 -13.90 15.09 18.75
CA VAL A 149 -13.37 13.74 18.95
C VAL A 149 -13.65 12.80 17.76
N SER A 150 -14.64 13.13 16.94
CA SER A 150 -15.00 12.35 15.74
C SER A 150 -14.81 13.09 14.41
N TRP A 151 -14.23 14.30 14.42
CA TRP A 151 -14.01 15.06 13.19
C TRP A 151 -12.91 14.43 12.35
N CYS A 152 -13.21 14.15 11.09
CA CYS A 152 -12.27 13.65 10.08
C CYS A 152 -12.63 14.29 8.75
N ASN A 153 -11.63 14.80 8.06
CA ASN A 153 -11.81 15.33 6.71
C ASN A 153 -10.69 14.84 5.79
N MET A 154 -11.00 14.71 4.50
CA MET A 154 -10.06 14.26 3.48
C MET A 154 -9.81 15.38 2.46
N LEU A 155 -8.53 15.65 2.20
CA LEU A 155 -8.14 16.53 1.12
C LEU A 155 -8.06 15.76 -0.20
N PRO A 156 -8.61 16.32 -1.29
CA PRO A 156 -8.48 15.70 -2.61
C PRO A 156 -7.02 15.54 -3.03
N MET A 157 -6.60 14.33 -3.34
CA MET A 157 -5.22 14.01 -3.71
C MET A 157 -4.63 14.94 -4.79
N PRO A 158 -5.35 15.36 -5.86
CA PRO A 158 -4.81 16.29 -6.85
C PRO A 158 -4.37 17.65 -6.27
N LEU A 159 -4.95 18.07 -5.15
CA LEU A 159 -4.56 19.31 -4.46
C LEU A 159 -3.29 19.11 -3.65
N VAL A 160 -3.20 18.00 -2.93
CA VAL A 160 -2.04 17.62 -2.12
C VAL A 160 -0.81 17.42 -3.01
N ILE A 161 -0.95 16.76 -4.16
CA ILE A 161 0.15 16.56 -5.12
C ILE A 161 0.76 17.88 -5.59
N LYS A 162 -0.02 18.94 -5.76
CA LYS A 162 0.50 20.27 -6.14
C LYS A 162 1.48 20.84 -5.12
N LYS A 163 1.40 20.38 -3.89
CA LYS A 163 2.22 20.84 -2.74
C LYS A 163 3.24 19.81 -2.26
N ILE A 164 3.41 18.71 -3.00
CA ILE A 164 4.25 17.58 -2.54
C ILE A 164 5.71 17.99 -2.29
N ASN A 165 6.28 18.87 -3.11
CA ASN A 165 7.66 19.30 -2.97
C ASN A 165 7.85 20.16 -1.72
N GLU A 166 6.91 21.07 -1.44
CA GLU A 166 6.92 21.91 -0.24
C GLU A 166 6.73 21.04 1.01
N ILE A 167 5.79 20.07 1.00
CA ILE A 167 5.61 19.12 2.09
C ILE A 167 6.89 18.33 2.34
N GLN A 168 7.53 17.80 1.29
CA GLN A 168 8.80 17.09 1.43
C GLN A 168 9.90 17.98 2.04
N THR A 169 9.96 19.24 1.69
CA THR A 169 10.94 20.21 2.22
C THR A 169 10.73 20.41 3.73
N ILE A 170 9.49 20.61 4.16
CA ILE A 170 9.13 20.75 5.58
C ILE A 170 9.57 19.50 6.37
N LEU A 171 9.20 18.31 5.89
CA LEU A 171 9.54 17.05 6.53
C LEU A 171 11.06 16.81 6.60
N GLN A 172 11.80 17.12 5.53
CA GLN A 172 13.27 17.00 5.54
C GLN A 172 13.95 17.96 6.49
N HIS A 173 13.42 19.17 6.64
CA HIS A 173 13.93 20.15 7.62
C HIS A 173 13.73 19.67 9.05
N SER A 174 12.59 19.09 9.35
CA SER A 174 12.28 18.53 10.66
C SER A 174 13.22 17.38 11.03
N LEU A 175 13.43 16.42 10.11
CA LEU A 175 14.34 15.29 10.31
C LEU A 175 15.78 15.73 10.58
N LYS A 176 16.27 16.80 9.93
CA LYS A 176 17.63 17.34 10.15
C LYS A 176 17.79 18.03 11.50
N LYS A 177 16.71 18.58 12.06
CA LYS A 177 16.74 19.24 13.39
C LYS A 177 16.64 18.24 14.56
N GLY A 178 16.43 16.94 14.30
CA GLY A 178 16.33 15.90 15.33
C GLY A 178 15.11 16.03 16.25
N THR A 179 14.07 16.72 15.78
CA THR A 179 12.85 17.02 16.55
C THR A 179 11.74 16.00 16.36
N SER A 180 11.91 15.00 15.51
CA SER A 180 10.85 14.05 15.23
C SER A 180 11.40 12.62 15.11
N ASN A 181 10.90 11.73 15.96
CA ASN A 181 11.11 10.28 15.86
C ASN A 181 10.06 9.69 14.91
N TYR A 182 10.29 9.83 13.61
CA TYR A 182 9.47 9.11 12.61
C TYR A 182 10.04 7.70 12.42
N TYR A 183 9.36 6.71 12.96
CA TYR A 183 9.55 5.29 12.67
C TYR A 183 8.25 4.69 12.16
#